data_9e29e9e524036ea1bd046240bc90f268
#
_entry.id   9e29e9e524036ea1bd046240bc90f268
#
_cell.length_a   1.000
_cell.length_b   1.000
_cell.length_c   1.000
_cell.angle_alpha   90.00
_cell.angle_beta   90.00
_cell.angle_gamma   90.00
#
_symmetry.space_group_name_H-M   'P 1'
#
loop_
_entity.id
_entity.type
_entity.pdbx_description
1 polymer ?
#
loop_
_entity_poly.entity_id
_entity_poly.type
_entity_poly.pdbx_seq_one_letter_code
_entity_poly.pdbx_strand_id
1 'polypeptide(L)'
;MFDKLEDLIHHYEELMNLLSEPDVANDANRFKKLMKEQSDLAPIVETYKKYKECKQNIEDSLAILDEESDEEMRELAKEELKDSKEQVEELEKKLKILLLPKDPNDDKNVIVEIRAGAGGEEAALFAAEIYRMYVHYAENRGWKVETLDADETGIGGMKSVEFMVKGSGAYSILKYESGVHRVQRVPETESQGRIQTSTCSVAVMPEAEDVDVKIDDKDIRIDVMRASGNGGQCVNTTDSAVRLTHYPTGIVIYSQTEKSQIQNLSLIHISEPTRHAQISYAVFCLKK
;
A
#
# COMPACT_ATOMS: atom_id res chain seq x y z
N MET A 1 -6.92 -27.15 12.28
CA MET A 1 -5.87 -26.16 12.02
C MET A 1 -4.66 -26.82 11.39
N PHE A 2 -4.16 -27.90 11.97
CA PHE A 2 -2.96 -28.59 11.45
C PHE A 2 -3.18 -29.31 10.11
N ASP A 3 -4.36 -29.88 9.86
CA ASP A 3 -4.70 -30.48 8.57
C ASP A 3 -4.56 -29.48 7.41
N LYS A 4 -4.99 -28.22 7.63
CA LYS A 4 -4.82 -27.16 6.63
C LYS A 4 -3.35 -26.77 6.39
N LEU A 5 -2.47 -26.94 7.38
CA LEU A 5 -1.04 -26.67 7.23
C LEU A 5 -0.34 -27.76 6.42
N GLU A 6 -0.81 -28.99 6.49
CA GLU A 6 -0.31 -30.08 5.63
C GLU A 6 -0.72 -29.88 4.17
N ASP A 7 -1.96 -29.47 3.92
CA ASP A 7 -2.42 -29.08 2.59
C ASP A 7 -1.57 -27.93 2.00
N LEU A 8 -1.18 -26.93 2.84
CA LEU A 8 -0.31 -25.83 2.41
C LEU A 8 1.12 -26.28 2.08
N ILE A 9 1.66 -27.30 2.78
CA ILE A 9 2.96 -27.87 2.40
C ILE A 9 2.88 -28.56 1.04
N HIS A 10 1.86 -29.38 0.82
CA HIS A 10 1.67 -30.03 -0.47
C HIS A 10 1.54 -29.02 -1.60
N HIS A 11 0.74 -27.99 -1.38
CA HIS A 11 0.59 -26.90 -2.36
C HIS A 11 1.92 -26.16 -2.62
N TYR A 12 2.70 -25.90 -1.58
CA TYR A 12 4.03 -25.28 -1.72
C TYR A 12 4.99 -26.19 -2.54
N GLU A 13 4.97 -27.49 -2.32
CA GLU A 13 5.78 -28.45 -3.09
C GLU A 13 5.32 -28.54 -4.56
N GLU A 14 4.01 -28.49 -4.82
CA GLU A 14 3.46 -28.41 -6.17
C GLU A 14 3.90 -27.11 -6.87
N LEU A 15 3.87 -25.96 -6.18
CA LEU A 15 4.34 -24.68 -6.70
C LEU A 15 5.83 -24.73 -7.06
N MET A 16 6.66 -25.36 -6.22
CA MET A 16 8.09 -25.53 -6.50
C MET A 16 8.33 -26.38 -7.73
N ASN A 17 7.55 -27.44 -7.91
CA ASN A 17 7.63 -28.29 -9.11
C ASN A 17 7.20 -27.53 -10.36
N LEU A 18 6.08 -26.80 -10.31
CA LEU A 18 5.59 -25.97 -11.41
C LEU A 18 6.58 -24.85 -11.81
N LEU A 19 7.23 -24.22 -10.83
CA LEU A 19 8.27 -23.21 -11.10
C LEU A 19 9.51 -23.78 -11.78
N SER A 20 9.75 -25.09 -11.63
CA SER A 20 10.86 -25.80 -12.27
C SER A 20 10.56 -26.22 -13.72
N GLU A 21 9.30 -26.09 -14.17
CA GLU A 21 8.91 -26.42 -15.53
C GLU A 21 9.36 -25.37 -16.55
N PRO A 22 9.98 -25.77 -17.68
CA PRO A 22 10.46 -24.85 -18.72
C PRO A 22 9.35 -23.98 -19.34
N ASP A 23 8.12 -24.49 -19.41
CA ASP A 23 6.97 -23.79 -19.99
C ASP A 23 6.54 -22.60 -19.14
N VAL A 24 6.68 -22.69 -17.83
CA VAL A 24 6.34 -21.61 -16.91
C VAL A 24 7.38 -20.48 -16.96
N ALA A 25 8.65 -20.85 -17.18
CA ALA A 25 9.74 -19.86 -17.33
C ALA A 25 9.57 -18.95 -18.56
N ASN A 26 8.86 -19.41 -19.59
CA ASN A 26 8.60 -18.66 -20.81
C ASN A 26 7.44 -17.65 -20.68
N ASP A 27 6.55 -17.81 -19.70
CA ASP A 27 5.43 -16.90 -19.44
C ASP A 27 5.74 -16.04 -18.19
N ALA A 28 6.26 -14.82 -18.44
CA ALA A 28 6.68 -13.90 -17.38
C ALA A 28 5.55 -13.55 -16.39
N ASN A 29 4.29 -13.46 -16.87
CA ASN A 29 3.16 -13.12 -16.01
C ASN A 29 2.76 -14.29 -15.10
N ARG A 30 2.75 -15.50 -15.64
CA ARG A 30 2.46 -16.72 -14.89
C ARG A 30 3.57 -17.00 -13.88
N PHE A 31 4.83 -16.86 -14.30
CA PHE A 31 6.00 -17.01 -13.42
C PHE A 31 5.96 -16.02 -12.25
N LYS A 32 5.67 -14.74 -12.49
CA LYS A 32 5.57 -13.71 -11.44
C LYS A 32 4.47 -14.03 -10.41
N LYS A 33 3.32 -14.54 -10.86
CA LYS A 33 2.22 -14.93 -9.96
C LYS A 33 2.61 -16.10 -9.08
N LEU A 34 3.18 -17.15 -9.65
CA LEU A 34 3.61 -18.34 -8.91
C LEU A 34 4.75 -18.04 -7.93
N MET A 35 5.70 -17.18 -8.32
CA MET A 35 6.79 -16.72 -7.44
C MET A 35 6.24 -15.91 -6.25
N LYS A 36 5.24 -15.06 -6.49
CA LYS A 36 4.60 -14.31 -5.39
C LYS A 36 3.91 -15.25 -4.42
N GLU A 37 3.12 -16.20 -4.93
CA GLU A 37 2.43 -17.21 -4.12
C GLU A 37 3.39 -18.07 -3.31
N GLN A 38 4.49 -18.52 -3.92
CA GLN A 38 5.56 -19.25 -3.26
C GLN A 38 6.22 -18.40 -2.15
N SER A 39 6.52 -17.12 -2.43
CA SER A 39 7.10 -16.20 -1.45
C SER A 39 6.19 -15.96 -0.25
N ASP A 40 4.87 -15.91 -0.46
CA ASP A 40 3.89 -15.74 0.60
C ASP A 40 3.74 -16.98 1.49
N LEU A 41 3.88 -18.18 0.90
CA LEU A 41 3.77 -19.46 1.61
C LEU A 41 5.08 -19.88 2.30
N ALA A 42 6.24 -19.49 1.78
CA ALA A 42 7.55 -19.89 2.29
C ALA A 42 7.70 -19.68 3.82
N PRO A 43 7.40 -18.50 4.41
CA PRO A 43 7.57 -18.30 5.85
C PRO A 43 6.63 -19.16 6.70
N ILE A 44 5.44 -19.52 6.18
CA ILE A 44 4.50 -20.41 6.86
C ILE A 44 5.05 -21.83 6.88
N VAL A 45 5.51 -22.31 5.72
CA VAL A 45 6.05 -23.66 5.57
C VAL A 45 7.33 -23.86 6.38
N GLU A 46 8.26 -22.89 6.35
CA GLU A 46 9.48 -22.93 7.15
C GLU A 46 9.19 -22.96 8.65
N THR A 47 8.26 -22.13 9.11
CA THR A 47 7.88 -22.06 10.53
C THR A 47 7.21 -23.35 10.95
N TYR A 48 6.38 -23.95 10.08
CA TYR A 48 5.71 -25.21 10.41
C TYR A 48 6.66 -26.41 10.34
N LYS A 49 7.65 -26.43 9.45
CA LYS A 49 8.71 -27.45 9.46
C LYS A 49 9.48 -27.44 10.78
N LYS A 50 9.91 -26.26 11.24
CA LYS A 50 10.55 -26.10 12.55
C LYS A 50 9.66 -26.55 13.71
N TYR A 51 8.36 -26.25 13.64
CA TYR A 51 7.40 -26.73 14.63
C TYR A 51 7.32 -28.27 14.68
N LYS A 52 7.30 -28.92 13.50
CA LYS A 52 7.33 -30.41 13.43
C LYS A 52 8.63 -30.99 14.01
N GLU A 53 9.77 -30.38 13.69
CA GLU A 53 11.08 -30.78 14.24
C GLU A 53 11.11 -30.67 15.76
N CYS A 54 10.67 -29.52 16.32
CA CYS A 54 10.60 -29.33 17.76
C CYS A 54 9.64 -30.35 18.43
N LYS A 55 8.53 -30.70 17.77
CA LYS A 55 7.59 -31.69 18.26
C LYS A 55 8.19 -33.08 18.26
N GLN A 56 8.93 -33.46 17.22
CA GLN A 56 9.65 -34.70 17.15
C GLN A 56 10.73 -34.79 18.25
N ASN A 57 11.50 -33.72 18.45
CA ASN A 57 12.49 -33.63 19.52
C ASN A 57 11.87 -33.81 20.91
N ILE A 58 10.66 -33.32 21.13
CA ILE A 58 9.92 -33.53 22.39
C ILE A 58 9.58 -35.03 22.56
N GLU A 59 9.10 -35.69 21.51
CA GLU A 59 8.78 -37.13 21.53
C GLU A 59 10.04 -37.98 21.76
N ASP A 60 11.13 -37.65 21.06
CA ASP A 60 12.42 -38.35 21.18
C ASP A 60 13.03 -38.13 22.58
N SER A 61 13.00 -36.91 23.14
CA SER A 61 13.49 -36.62 24.50
C SER A 61 12.65 -37.33 25.58
N LEU A 62 11.34 -37.47 25.37
CA LEU A 62 10.48 -38.27 26.26
C LEU A 62 10.80 -39.74 26.20
N ALA A 63 11.04 -40.30 25.01
CA ALA A 63 11.45 -41.71 24.85
C ALA A 63 12.80 -41.97 25.54
N ILE A 64 13.77 -41.06 25.39
CA ILE A 64 15.07 -41.18 26.08
C ILE A 64 14.87 -41.16 27.62
N LEU A 65 13.99 -40.32 28.11
CA LEU A 65 13.71 -40.24 29.57
C LEU A 65 13.05 -41.51 30.14
N ASP A 66 12.32 -42.26 29.28
CA ASP A 66 11.67 -43.53 29.69
C ASP A 66 12.59 -44.75 29.52
N GLU A 67 13.49 -44.77 28.55
CA GLU A 67 14.31 -45.91 28.21
C GLU A 67 15.71 -45.88 28.85
N GLU A 68 16.30 -44.67 29.01
CA GLU A 68 17.67 -44.50 29.49
C GLU A 68 17.77 -44.44 31.02
N SER A 69 18.79 -45.17 31.56
CA SER A 69 19.09 -45.22 33.01
C SER A 69 20.23 -44.30 33.41
N ASP A 70 20.96 -43.73 32.41
CA ASP A 70 22.08 -42.82 32.65
C ASP A 70 21.60 -41.43 33.08
N GLU A 71 22.11 -40.95 34.21
CA GLU A 71 21.66 -39.73 34.88
C GLU A 71 22.07 -38.47 34.08
N GLU A 72 23.26 -38.49 33.41
CA GLU A 72 23.73 -37.39 32.57
C GLU A 72 22.87 -37.25 31.27
N MET A 73 22.55 -38.38 30.63
CA MET A 73 21.68 -38.38 29.45
C MET A 73 20.26 -37.92 29.76
N ARG A 74 19.75 -38.25 30.95
CA ARG A 74 18.43 -37.83 31.41
C ARG A 74 18.38 -36.32 31.75
N GLU A 75 19.47 -35.72 32.26
CA GLU A 75 19.53 -34.28 32.49
C GLU A 75 19.57 -33.52 31.16
N LEU A 76 20.37 -33.94 30.23
CA LEU A 76 20.39 -33.36 28.86
C LEU A 76 19.01 -33.44 28.20
N ALA A 77 18.36 -34.59 28.25
CA ALA A 77 17.02 -34.78 27.66
C ALA A 77 15.95 -33.88 28.36
N LYS A 78 16.08 -33.61 29.65
CA LYS A 78 15.18 -32.68 30.36
C LYS A 78 15.39 -31.23 29.92
N GLU A 79 16.64 -30.82 29.71
CA GLU A 79 16.98 -29.47 29.25
C GLU A 79 16.48 -29.26 27.80
N GLU A 80 16.74 -30.22 26.94
CA GLU A 80 16.28 -30.22 25.55
C GLU A 80 14.75 -30.23 25.43
N LEU A 81 14.08 -31.00 26.28
CA LEU A 81 12.62 -31.03 26.38
C LEU A 81 12.02 -29.69 26.85
N LYS A 82 12.69 -29.00 27.74
CA LYS A 82 12.25 -27.68 28.21
C LYS A 82 12.38 -26.64 27.09
N ASP A 83 13.54 -26.60 26.46
CA ASP A 83 13.82 -25.65 25.36
C ASP A 83 12.90 -25.89 24.18
N SER A 84 12.68 -27.16 23.81
CA SER A 84 11.76 -27.53 22.71
C SER A 84 10.31 -27.15 23.02
N LYS A 85 9.86 -27.27 24.26
CA LYS A 85 8.51 -26.83 24.67
C LYS A 85 8.36 -25.30 24.57
N GLU A 86 9.34 -24.52 25.01
CA GLU A 86 9.32 -23.06 24.90
C GLU A 86 9.29 -22.64 23.41
N GLN A 87 10.10 -23.28 22.59
CA GLN A 87 10.12 -23.03 21.14
C GLN A 87 8.79 -23.37 20.46
N VAL A 88 8.15 -24.48 20.82
CA VAL A 88 6.83 -24.86 20.29
C VAL A 88 5.78 -23.80 20.60
N GLU A 89 5.76 -23.26 21.82
CA GLU A 89 4.81 -22.19 22.19
C GLU A 89 5.04 -20.90 21.37
N GLU A 90 6.30 -20.52 21.15
CA GLU A 90 6.65 -19.37 20.32
C GLU A 90 6.28 -19.59 18.86
N LEU A 91 6.60 -20.77 18.30
CA LEU A 91 6.27 -21.13 16.93
C LEU A 91 4.75 -21.20 16.69
N GLU A 92 3.98 -21.69 17.67
CA GLU A 92 2.51 -21.67 17.60
C GLU A 92 1.94 -20.24 17.55
N LYS A 93 2.46 -19.33 18.35
CA LYS A 93 2.06 -17.91 18.31
C LYS A 93 2.41 -17.30 16.94
N LYS A 94 3.60 -17.60 16.45
CA LYS A 94 4.07 -17.12 15.14
C LYS A 94 3.23 -17.68 13.99
N LEU A 95 2.91 -18.96 14.01
CA LEU A 95 2.03 -19.59 13.02
C LEU A 95 0.61 -18.99 13.03
N LYS A 96 0.05 -18.71 14.21
CA LYS A 96 -1.25 -18.04 14.32
C LYS A 96 -1.25 -16.68 13.66
N ILE A 97 -0.17 -15.92 13.78
CA ILE A 97 -0.03 -14.59 13.15
C ILE A 97 0.14 -14.73 11.62
N LEU A 98 0.97 -15.68 11.16
CA LEU A 98 1.23 -15.91 9.75
C LEU A 98 0.00 -16.44 8.97
N LEU A 99 -0.90 -17.14 9.66
CA LEU A 99 -2.16 -17.66 9.08
C LEU A 99 -3.29 -16.62 9.04
N LEU A 100 -3.10 -15.43 9.57
CA LEU A 100 -4.09 -14.36 9.40
C LEU A 100 -4.19 -13.99 7.91
N PRO A 101 -5.41 -13.79 7.41
CA PRO A 101 -5.60 -13.41 6.02
C PRO A 101 -4.91 -12.07 5.76
N LYS A 102 -3.96 -12.08 4.83
CA LYS A 102 -3.30 -10.87 4.35
C LYS A 102 -4.18 -10.19 3.30
N ASP A 103 -4.22 -8.88 3.33
CA ASP A 103 -4.86 -8.09 2.28
C ASP A 103 -3.98 -8.17 1.01
N PRO A 104 -4.53 -8.55 -0.15
CA PRO A 104 -3.77 -8.65 -1.40
C PRO A 104 -3.13 -7.31 -1.83
N ASN A 105 -3.62 -6.19 -1.28
CA ASN A 105 -3.09 -4.86 -1.55
C ASN A 105 -1.96 -4.44 -0.62
N ASP A 106 -1.67 -5.20 0.45
CA ASP A 106 -0.67 -4.81 1.47
C ASP A 106 0.73 -4.56 0.90
N ASP A 107 1.10 -5.25 -0.18
CA ASP A 107 2.41 -5.08 -0.85
C ASP A 107 2.44 -3.98 -1.91
N LYS A 108 1.27 -3.39 -2.25
CA LYS A 108 1.18 -2.34 -3.27
C LYS A 108 1.77 -1.02 -2.78
N ASN A 109 2.20 -0.20 -3.74
CA ASN A 109 2.51 1.19 -3.46
C ASN A 109 1.24 1.94 -3.05
N VAL A 110 1.42 3.08 -2.44
CA VAL A 110 0.33 3.86 -1.86
C VAL A 110 0.26 5.22 -2.51
N ILE A 111 -0.95 5.63 -2.84
CA ILE A 111 -1.26 7.00 -3.22
C ILE A 111 -1.96 7.65 -2.04
N VAL A 112 -1.41 8.75 -1.59
CA VAL A 112 -1.95 9.54 -0.49
C VAL A 112 -2.40 10.90 -1.03
N GLU A 113 -3.63 11.25 -0.77
CA GLU A 113 -4.19 12.56 -1.06
C GLU A 113 -4.49 13.28 0.25
N ILE A 114 -4.00 14.49 0.39
CA ILE A 114 -4.29 15.38 1.53
C ILE A 114 -5.02 16.60 1.00
N ARG A 115 -6.17 16.91 1.59
CA ARG A 115 -6.93 18.13 1.27
C ARG A 115 -7.15 18.95 2.52
N ALA A 116 -6.87 20.24 2.44
CA ALA A 116 -7.22 21.20 3.49
C ALA A 116 -8.75 21.24 3.66
N GLY A 117 -9.20 21.20 4.90
CA GLY A 117 -10.61 21.23 5.28
C GLY A 117 -11.02 22.58 5.88
N ALA A 118 -11.72 22.54 7.01
CA ALA A 118 -12.13 23.74 7.72
C ALA A 118 -10.92 24.42 8.39
N GLY A 119 -10.81 25.75 8.27
CA GLY A 119 -9.73 26.55 8.88
C GLY A 119 -9.04 27.52 7.92
N GLY A 120 -9.47 27.58 6.65
CA GLY A 120 -8.93 28.53 5.67
C GLY A 120 -7.44 28.33 5.42
N GLU A 121 -6.65 29.41 5.47
CA GLU A 121 -5.20 29.38 5.23
C GLU A 121 -4.44 28.52 6.25
N GLU A 122 -4.89 28.49 7.51
CA GLU A 122 -4.29 27.64 8.54
C GLU A 122 -4.51 26.15 8.27
N ALA A 123 -5.66 25.77 7.70
CA ALA A 123 -5.87 24.39 7.27
C ALA A 123 -4.93 23.98 6.13
N ALA A 124 -4.57 24.90 5.24
CA ALA A 124 -3.59 24.67 4.19
C ALA A 124 -2.15 24.53 4.75
N LEU A 125 -1.79 25.34 5.75
CA LEU A 125 -0.51 25.18 6.47
C LEU A 125 -0.46 23.83 7.20
N PHE A 126 -1.55 23.46 7.86
CA PHE A 126 -1.64 22.15 8.52
C PHE A 126 -1.54 20.96 7.55
N ALA A 127 -2.19 21.06 6.38
CA ALA A 127 -2.05 20.03 5.34
C ALA A 127 -0.60 19.87 4.85
N ALA A 128 0.13 20.99 4.70
CA ALA A 128 1.56 20.95 4.36
C ALA A 128 2.42 20.32 5.47
N GLU A 129 2.06 20.51 6.74
CA GLU A 129 2.75 19.86 7.87
C GLU A 129 2.50 18.34 7.89
N ILE A 130 1.25 17.92 7.66
CA ILE A 130 0.90 16.50 7.56
C ILE A 130 1.61 15.84 6.37
N TYR A 131 1.71 16.52 5.23
CA TYR A 131 2.51 16.05 4.10
C TYR A 131 3.97 15.84 4.49
N ARG A 132 4.62 16.81 5.10
CA ARG A 132 6.01 16.70 5.58
C ARG A 132 6.20 15.56 6.58
N MET A 133 5.23 15.36 7.48
CA MET A 133 5.24 14.24 8.42
C MET A 133 5.29 12.89 7.69
N TYR A 134 4.44 12.69 6.68
CA TYR A 134 4.45 11.45 5.92
C TYR A 134 5.72 11.26 5.08
N VAL A 135 6.27 12.34 4.51
CA VAL A 135 7.54 12.29 3.77
C VAL A 135 8.67 11.82 4.69
N HIS A 136 8.82 12.43 5.86
CA HIS A 136 9.85 12.02 6.84
C HIS A 136 9.63 10.60 7.36
N TYR A 137 8.39 10.20 7.57
CA TYR A 137 8.10 8.82 7.96
C TYR A 137 8.51 7.81 6.87
N ALA A 138 8.21 8.12 5.62
CA ALA A 138 8.57 7.30 4.47
C ALA A 138 10.10 7.21 4.31
N GLU A 139 10.81 8.32 4.43
CA GLU A 139 12.28 8.39 4.38
C GLU A 139 12.91 7.52 5.47
N ASN A 140 12.42 7.59 6.70
CA ASN A 140 12.89 6.76 7.82
C ASN A 140 12.68 5.26 7.60
N ARG A 141 11.69 4.90 6.77
CA ARG A 141 11.42 3.51 6.36
C ARG A 141 12.20 3.09 5.12
N GLY A 142 12.95 4.00 4.49
CA GLY A 142 13.64 3.75 3.23
C GLY A 142 12.70 3.69 2.01
N TRP A 143 11.48 4.23 2.14
CA TRP A 143 10.52 4.33 1.04
C TRP A 143 10.78 5.59 0.22
N LYS A 144 10.45 5.55 -1.07
CA LYS A 144 10.55 6.71 -1.96
C LYS A 144 9.21 7.43 -2.03
N VAL A 145 9.24 8.75 -1.94
CA VAL A 145 8.06 9.60 -2.11
C VAL A 145 8.18 10.36 -3.43
N GLU A 146 7.11 10.35 -4.20
CA GLU A 146 6.97 11.07 -5.46
C GLU A 146 5.71 11.91 -5.43
N THR A 147 5.85 13.23 -5.52
CA THR A 147 4.69 14.14 -5.57
C THR A 147 4.09 14.08 -6.97
N LEU A 148 2.79 13.80 -7.06
CA LEU A 148 2.05 13.70 -8.31
C LEU A 148 1.43 15.05 -8.68
N ASP A 149 0.79 15.71 -7.70
CA ASP A 149 0.17 17.03 -7.87
C ASP A 149 0.19 17.79 -6.54
N ALA A 150 0.29 19.14 -6.60
CA ALA A 150 0.26 20.00 -5.42
C ALA A 150 -0.32 21.36 -5.76
N ASP A 151 -1.38 21.77 -5.04
CA ASP A 151 -1.94 23.13 -5.09
C ASP A 151 -1.42 23.93 -3.87
N GLU A 152 -0.30 24.62 -4.08
CA GLU A 152 0.36 25.41 -3.04
C GLU A 152 -0.31 26.78 -2.86
N THR A 153 -0.32 27.24 -1.61
CA THR A 153 -0.73 28.61 -1.27
C THR A 153 0.48 29.56 -1.20
N GLY A 154 0.24 30.86 -1.42
CA GLY A 154 1.31 31.85 -1.39
C GLY A 154 2.06 31.99 -0.04
N ILE A 155 1.56 31.35 1.03
CA ILE A 155 2.14 31.38 2.39
C ILE A 155 2.83 30.02 2.76
N GLY A 156 3.06 29.14 1.79
CA GLY A 156 3.71 27.85 2.02
C GLY A 156 2.79 26.75 2.55
N GLY A 157 1.47 26.96 2.52
CA GLY A 157 0.46 25.93 2.77
C GLY A 157 0.12 25.17 1.49
N MET A 158 -0.64 24.09 1.61
CA MET A 158 -1.15 23.27 0.50
C MET A 158 -2.67 23.12 0.63
N LYS A 159 -3.42 23.51 -0.40
CA LYS A 159 -4.86 23.24 -0.44
C LYS A 159 -5.14 21.78 -0.72
N SER A 160 -4.38 21.21 -1.62
CA SER A 160 -4.36 19.77 -1.89
C SER A 160 -2.95 19.35 -2.27
N VAL A 161 -2.59 18.12 -1.92
CA VAL A 161 -1.38 17.47 -2.37
C VAL A 161 -1.66 15.98 -2.58
N GLU A 162 -1.22 15.47 -3.72
CA GLU A 162 -1.27 14.07 -4.09
C GLU A 162 0.14 13.55 -4.27
N PHE A 163 0.49 12.47 -3.59
CA PHE A 163 1.82 11.88 -3.68
C PHE A 163 1.76 10.36 -3.57
N MET A 164 2.72 9.72 -4.20
CA MET A 164 2.90 8.27 -4.18
C MET A 164 4.03 7.90 -3.23
N VAL A 165 3.78 6.89 -2.39
CA VAL A 165 4.80 6.27 -1.53
C VAL A 165 5.12 4.89 -2.10
N LYS A 166 6.35 4.72 -2.58
CA LYS A 166 6.85 3.49 -3.18
C LYS A 166 7.71 2.72 -2.18
N GLY A 167 7.25 1.56 -1.78
CA GLY A 167 7.99 0.70 -0.85
C GLY A 167 7.23 -0.55 -0.46
N SER A 168 7.95 -1.61 -0.14
CA SER A 168 7.34 -2.86 0.30
C SER A 168 6.55 -2.67 1.59
N GLY A 169 5.29 -3.12 1.60
CA GLY A 169 4.40 -3.03 2.76
C GLY A 169 3.92 -1.61 3.09
N ALA A 170 4.08 -0.63 2.18
CA ALA A 170 3.66 0.74 2.43
C ALA A 170 2.15 0.84 2.68
N TYR A 171 1.34 0.15 1.87
CA TYR A 171 -0.10 0.14 2.04
C TYR A 171 -0.55 -0.53 3.34
N SER A 172 0.11 -1.61 3.76
CA SER A 172 -0.24 -2.33 4.99
C SER A 172 -0.22 -1.44 6.24
N ILE A 173 0.63 -0.41 6.24
CA ILE A 173 0.79 0.54 7.34
C ILE A 173 -0.08 1.77 7.14
N LEU A 174 0.01 2.40 5.97
CA LEU A 174 -0.63 3.68 5.71
C LEU A 174 -2.15 3.58 5.49
N LYS A 175 -2.71 2.41 5.17
CA LYS A 175 -4.16 2.22 4.98
C LYS A 175 -5.01 2.65 6.19
N TYR A 176 -4.45 2.67 7.39
CA TYR A 176 -5.14 3.08 8.62
C TYR A 176 -5.12 4.59 8.86
N GLU A 177 -4.32 5.34 8.10
CA GLU A 177 -4.20 6.80 8.22
C GLU A 177 -5.33 7.56 7.49
N SER A 178 -6.16 6.85 6.72
CA SER A 178 -7.27 7.44 6.00
C SER A 178 -8.31 8.00 6.96
N GLY A 179 -8.59 9.30 6.84
CA GLY A 179 -9.56 9.96 7.72
C GLY A 179 -9.38 11.47 7.80
N VAL A 180 -9.98 12.06 8.82
CA VAL A 180 -9.90 13.51 9.09
C VAL A 180 -8.94 13.76 10.25
N HIS A 181 -7.88 14.50 9.96
CA HIS A 181 -6.93 14.99 10.96
C HIS A 181 -7.37 16.38 11.47
N ARG A 182 -7.26 16.60 12.75
CA ARG A 182 -7.66 17.82 13.41
C ARG A 182 -6.55 18.36 14.32
N VAL A 183 -6.27 19.65 14.20
CA VAL A 183 -5.35 20.36 15.08
C VAL A 183 -6.06 21.48 15.80
N GLN A 184 -5.72 21.68 17.07
CA GLN A 184 -6.16 22.82 17.89
C GLN A 184 -4.90 23.55 18.33
N ARG A 185 -4.68 24.71 17.75
CA ARG A 185 -3.54 25.59 18.09
C ARG A 185 -3.89 27.05 17.83
N VAL A 186 -3.05 27.96 18.28
CA VAL A 186 -3.10 29.33 17.83
C VAL A 186 -2.54 29.36 16.40
N PRO A 187 -3.35 29.74 15.38
CA PRO A 187 -2.87 29.79 13.99
C PRO A 187 -1.74 30.80 13.82
N GLU A 188 -0.82 30.53 12.90
CA GLU A 188 0.22 31.50 12.51
C GLU A 188 -0.41 32.77 11.89
N THR A 189 -1.61 32.65 11.34
CA THR A 189 -2.40 33.76 10.75
C THR A 189 -3.20 34.55 11.77
N GLU A 190 -3.21 34.15 13.05
CA GLU A 190 -4.01 34.76 14.11
C GLU A 190 -3.19 35.81 14.91
N SER A 191 -3.62 37.05 14.91
CA SER A 191 -2.93 38.14 15.62
C SER A 191 -3.34 38.30 17.09
N GLN A 192 -4.49 37.73 17.52
CA GLN A 192 -5.05 37.89 18.85
C GLN A 192 -4.79 36.74 19.81
N GLY A 193 -4.01 35.73 19.38
CA GLY A 193 -3.64 34.59 20.22
C GLY A 193 -4.79 33.61 20.52
N ARG A 194 -5.86 33.59 19.73
CA ARG A 194 -7.01 32.71 19.93
C ARG A 194 -6.73 31.33 19.39
N ILE A 195 -7.04 30.31 20.20
CA ILE A 195 -6.96 28.91 19.75
C ILE A 195 -8.10 28.68 18.76
N GLN A 196 -7.74 28.15 17.59
CA GLN A 196 -8.68 27.77 16.54
C GLN A 196 -8.49 26.28 16.20
N THR A 197 -9.51 25.70 15.57
CA THR A 197 -9.46 24.31 15.10
C THR A 197 -9.34 24.31 13.59
N SER A 198 -8.31 23.65 13.09
CA SER A 198 -8.11 23.40 11.67
C SER A 198 -8.18 21.92 11.36
N THR A 199 -8.66 21.55 10.19
CA THR A 199 -8.81 20.17 9.76
C THR A 199 -8.22 19.95 8.38
N CYS A 200 -7.69 18.75 8.14
CA CYS A 200 -7.41 18.26 6.81
C CYS A 200 -7.95 16.83 6.66
N SER A 201 -8.30 16.44 5.47
CA SER A 201 -8.68 15.06 5.14
C SER A 201 -7.53 14.37 4.44
N VAL A 202 -7.27 13.13 4.84
CA VAL A 202 -6.28 12.25 4.23
C VAL A 202 -7.02 11.06 3.63
N ALA A 203 -6.80 10.80 2.35
CA ALA A 203 -7.26 9.61 1.65
C ALA A 203 -6.05 8.77 1.27
N VAL A 204 -6.11 7.47 1.57
CA VAL A 204 -5.04 6.51 1.29
C VAL A 204 -5.60 5.42 0.40
N MET A 205 -4.97 5.19 -0.74
CA MET A 205 -5.42 4.25 -1.75
C MET A 205 -4.25 3.40 -2.24
N PRO A 206 -4.49 2.10 -2.53
CA PRO A 206 -3.48 1.28 -3.17
C PRO A 206 -3.29 1.74 -4.63
N GLU A 207 -2.06 1.63 -5.13
CA GLU A 207 -1.79 1.83 -6.56
C GLU A 207 -2.57 0.80 -7.38
N ALA A 208 -3.34 1.26 -8.38
CA ALA A 208 -4.05 0.39 -9.31
C ALA A 208 -3.05 -0.21 -10.31
N GLU A 209 -3.18 -1.50 -10.61
CA GLU A 209 -2.42 -2.14 -11.69
C GLU A 209 -3.15 -1.94 -13.03
N ASP A 210 -2.40 -1.82 -14.13
CA ASP A 210 -2.94 -1.62 -15.50
C ASP A 210 -3.98 -2.68 -15.92
N VAL A 211 -4.01 -3.82 -15.24
CA VAL A 211 -4.94 -4.94 -15.53
C VAL A 211 -6.31 -4.74 -14.89
N ASP A 212 -6.41 -3.89 -13.88
CA ASP A 212 -7.65 -3.71 -13.08
C ASP A 212 -8.70 -2.86 -13.79
N VAL A 213 -8.29 -2.05 -14.77
CA VAL A 213 -9.19 -1.16 -15.51
C VAL A 213 -8.98 -1.30 -17.01
N LYS A 214 -9.98 -1.83 -17.71
CA LYS A 214 -10.02 -1.82 -19.18
C LYS A 214 -10.79 -0.59 -19.63
N ILE A 215 -10.11 0.31 -20.31
CA ILE A 215 -10.70 1.50 -20.93
C ILE A 215 -10.68 1.30 -22.45
N ASP A 216 -11.84 1.31 -23.07
CA ASP A 216 -11.95 1.27 -24.52
C ASP A 216 -11.82 2.69 -25.11
N ASP A 217 -10.96 2.87 -26.09
CA ASP A 217 -10.75 4.18 -26.76
C ASP A 217 -12.03 4.80 -27.32
N LYS A 218 -13.04 3.97 -27.60
CA LYS A 218 -14.35 4.41 -28.09
C LYS A 218 -15.20 5.13 -27.05
N ASP A 219 -14.92 4.88 -25.79
CA ASP A 219 -15.64 5.44 -24.65
C ASP A 219 -15.01 6.74 -24.16
N ILE A 220 -13.89 7.15 -24.78
CA ILE A 220 -13.15 8.35 -24.44
C ILE A 220 -13.37 9.43 -25.49
N ARG A 221 -13.75 10.62 -25.02
CA ARG A 221 -13.74 11.84 -25.83
C ARG A 221 -12.62 12.76 -25.36
N ILE A 222 -11.78 13.17 -26.29
CA ILE A 222 -10.69 14.12 -26.05
C ILE A 222 -11.07 15.45 -26.68
N ASP A 223 -11.23 16.49 -25.85
CA ASP A 223 -11.45 17.86 -26.28
C ASP A 223 -10.17 18.68 -25.97
N VAL A 224 -9.72 19.43 -26.97
CA VAL A 224 -8.58 20.33 -26.85
C VAL A 224 -9.09 21.76 -26.72
N MET A 225 -8.55 22.53 -25.79
CA MET A 225 -8.97 23.90 -25.53
C MET A 225 -7.81 24.78 -25.07
N ARG A 226 -8.05 26.09 -25.01
CA ARG A 226 -7.07 27.03 -24.47
C ARG A 226 -6.94 26.89 -22.97
N ALA A 227 -5.71 26.97 -22.47
CA ALA A 227 -5.48 26.99 -21.02
C ALA A 227 -6.06 28.27 -20.41
N SER A 228 -6.63 28.13 -19.21
CA SER A 228 -7.10 29.25 -18.41
C SER A 228 -6.02 29.67 -17.41
N GLY A 229 -5.74 30.97 -17.26
CA GLY A 229 -4.73 31.48 -16.34
C GLY A 229 -4.34 32.93 -16.63
N ASN A 230 -3.38 33.45 -15.84
CA ASN A 230 -2.82 34.78 -16.06
C ASN A 230 -2.19 34.90 -17.44
N GLY A 231 -2.64 35.86 -18.25
CA GLY A 231 -2.39 35.95 -19.67
C GLY A 231 -0.90 36.02 -20.06
N GLY A 232 -0.59 35.29 -21.12
CA GLY A 232 0.69 35.30 -21.83
C GLY A 232 0.46 34.81 -23.26
N GLN A 233 1.45 34.97 -24.15
CA GLN A 233 1.29 34.57 -25.57
C GLN A 233 0.92 33.10 -25.72
N CYS A 234 1.45 32.22 -24.89
CA CYS A 234 1.18 30.79 -24.95
C CYS A 234 -0.28 30.44 -24.58
N VAL A 235 -0.83 31.10 -23.53
CA VAL A 235 -2.21 30.88 -23.04
C VAL A 235 -3.26 31.37 -24.04
N ASN A 236 -2.97 32.47 -24.73
CA ASN A 236 -3.93 33.12 -25.62
C ASN A 236 -3.93 32.55 -27.05
N THR A 237 -2.84 31.93 -27.52
CA THR A 237 -2.67 31.51 -28.90
C THR A 237 -2.61 30.00 -29.10
N THR A 238 -2.30 29.22 -28.03
CA THR A 238 -2.08 27.77 -28.18
C THR A 238 -3.16 27.01 -27.45
N ASP A 239 -3.82 26.04 -28.12
CA ASP A 239 -4.77 25.13 -27.49
C ASP A 239 -4.00 24.00 -26.82
N SER A 240 -3.38 24.28 -25.66
CA SER A 240 -2.52 23.32 -24.93
C SER A 240 -3.27 22.50 -23.88
N ALA A 241 -4.42 22.98 -23.39
CA ALA A 241 -5.19 22.25 -22.40
C ALA A 241 -6.00 21.10 -23.01
N VAL A 242 -6.06 19.99 -22.31
CA VAL A 242 -6.76 18.79 -22.74
C VAL A 242 -7.83 18.43 -21.72
N ARG A 243 -9.04 18.16 -22.19
CA ARG A 243 -10.15 17.62 -21.41
C ARG A 243 -10.51 16.25 -21.94
N LEU A 244 -10.46 15.26 -21.09
CA LEU A 244 -10.85 13.89 -21.36
C LEU A 244 -12.19 13.59 -20.67
N THR A 245 -13.14 13.07 -21.42
CA THR A 245 -14.45 12.66 -20.89
C THR A 245 -14.66 11.18 -21.17
N HIS A 246 -14.84 10.39 -20.11
CA HIS A 246 -15.20 8.98 -20.23
C HIS A 246 -16.71 8.82 -20.14
N TYR A 247 -17.35 8.40 -21.23
CA TYR A 247 -18.81 8.35 -21.34
C TYR A 247 -19.50 7.39 -20.35
N PRO A 248 -19.01 6.14 -20.14
CA PRO A 248 -19.71 5.18 -19.28
C PRO A 248 -19.76 5.60 -17.81
N THR A 249 -18.73 6.28 -17.32
CA THR A 249 -18.64 6.71 -15.92
C THR A 249 -19.02 8.18 -15.72
N GLY A 250 -19.08 8.98 -16.79
CA GLY A 250 -19.32 10.42 -16.73
C GLY A 250 -18.14 11.22 -16.16
N ILE A 251 -16.98 10.59 -16.03
CA ILE A 251 -15.78 11.24 -15.48
C ILE A 251 -15.22 12.21 -16.50
N VAL A 252 -14.90 13.42 -16.02
CA VAL A 252 -14.27 14.47 -16.82
C VAL A 252 -12.97 14.88 -16.16
N ILE A 253 -11.86 14.78 -16.89
CA ILE A 253 -10.55 15.16 -16.40
C ILE A 253 -10.03 16.30 -17.28
N TYR A 254 -9.33 17.21 -16.65
CA TYR A 254 -8.80 18.39 -17.27
C TYR A 254 -7.33 18.57 -16.87
N SER A 255 -6.44 18.68 -17.86
CA SER A 255 -5.03 18.97 -17.64
C SER A 255 -4.58 20.19 -18.47
N GLN A 256 -3.93 21.13 -17.79
CA GLN A 256 -3.39 22.37 -18.38
C GLN A 256 -2.00 22.74 -17.82
N THR A 257 -1.37 21.81 -17.10
CA THR A 257 -0.12 22.07 -16.36
C THR A 257 1.05 22.30 -17.31
N GLU A 258 1.05 21.59 -18.45
CA GLU A 258 2.13 21.64 -19.41
C GLU A 258 1.80 22.53 -20.63
N LYS A 259 2.86 22.96 -21.34
CA LYS A 259 2.73 23.83 -22.53
C LYS A 259 2.38 23.06 -23.82
N SER A 260 2.38 21.72 -23.78
CA SER A 260 2.15 20.84 -24.92
C SER A 260 0.93 19.96 -24.70
N GLN A 261 0.07 19.83 -25.73
CA GLN A 261 -1.08 18.90 -25.73
C GLN A 261 -0.68 17.46 -25.43
N ILE A 262 0.43 17.00 -26.04
CA ILE A 262 0.92 15.61 -25.89
C ILE A 262 1.35 15.35 -24.46
N GLN A 263 2.02 16.32 -23.82
CA GLN A 263 2.43 16.20 -22.42
C GLN A 263 1.23 16.22 -21.48
N ASN A 264 0.26 17.10 -21.68
CA ASN A 264 -0.98 17.13 -20.91
C ASN A 264 -1.80 15.84 -21.06
N LEU A 265 -1.85 15.28 -22.29
CA LEU A 265 -2.51 13.99 -22.52
C LEU A 265 -1.77 12.83 -21.85
N SER A 266 -0.44 12.83 -21.89
CA SER A 266 0.40 11.84 -21.20
C SER A 266 0.20 11.89 -19.69
N LEU A 267 0.15 13.10 -19.10
CA LEU A 267 -0.14 13.28 -17.68
C LEU A 267 -1.52 12.72 -17.27
N ILE A 268 -2.53 12.91 -18.11
CA ILE A 268 -3.85 12.33 -17.88
C ILE A 268 -3.77 10.79 -17.87
N HIS A 269 -3.07 10.17 -18.81
CA HIS A 269 -2.93 8.71 -18.83
C HIS A 269 -2.18 8.16 -17.60
N ILE A 270 -1.24 8.91 -17.04
CA ILE A 270 -0.49 8.51 -15.85
C ILE A 270 -1.32 8.70 -14.57
N SER A 271 -2.12 9.78 -14.49
CA SER A 271 -2.91 10.12 -13.29
C SER A 271 -4.30 9.45 -13.25
N GLU A 272 -4.79 8.95 -14.36
CA GLU A 272 -6.12 8.35 -14.50
C GLU A 272 -6.38 7.12 -13.61
N PRO A 273 -5.49 6.13 -13.52
CA PRO A 273 -5.73 4.97 -12.67
C PRO A 273 -6.03 5.35 -11.22
N THR A 274 -5.41 6.44 -10.75
CA THR A 274 -5.56 6.92 -9.38
C THR A 274 -6.89 7.59 -9.12
N ARG A 275 -7.39 8.37 -10.07
CA ARG A 275 -8.69 9.07 -9.96
C ARG A 275 -9.89 8.13 -10.07
N HIS A 276 -9.77 7.06 -10.87
CA HIS A 276 -10.78 5.99 -10.93
C HIS A 276 -10.91 5.22 -9.62
N ALA A 277 -9.81 4.95 -8.92
CA ALA A 277 -9.82 4.35 -7.60
C ALA A 277 -10.56 5.23 -6.58
N GLN A 278 -10.36 6.55 -6.62
CA GLN A 278 -11.06 7.52 -5.75
C GLN A 278 -12.57 7.52 -5.96
N ILE A 279 -13.03 7.47 -7.20
CA ILE A 279 -14.47 7.54 -7.50
C ILE A 279 -15.16 6.22 -7.14
N SER A 280 -14.54 5.09 -7.37
CA SER A 280 -15.07 3.79 -6.95
C SER A 280 -15.23 3.72 -5.43
N TYR A 281 -14.30 4.30 -4.66
CA TYR A 281 -14.37 4.38 -3.20
C TYR A 281 -15.45 5.37 -2.72
N ALA A 282 -15.55 6.54 -3.34
CA ALA A 282 -16.58 7.54 -3.01
C ALA A 282 -18.00 7.01 -3.29
N VAL A 283 -18.21 6.28 -4.40
CA VAL A 283 -19.48 5.64 -4.73
C VAL A 283 -19.80 4.50 -3.75
N PHE A 284 -18.80 3.79 -3.25
CA PHE A 284 -18.98 2.75 -2.23
C PHE A 284 -19.37 3.33 -0.86
N CYS A 285 -18.78 4.47 -0.46
CA CYS A 285 -19.15 5.18 0.77
C CYS A 285 -20.53 5.83 0.73
N LEU A 286 -21.02 6.23 -0.45
CA LEU A 286 -22.38 6.80 -0.61
C LEU A 286 -23.50 5.75 -0.67
N LYS A 287 -23.17 4.46 -0.83
CA LYS A 287 -24.12 3.35 -0.84
C LYS A 287 -24.28 2.63 0.51
N LYS A 288 -23.59 3.07 1.55
CA LYS A 288 -23.83 2.71 2.95
C LYS A 288 -24.55 3.83 3.66
#